data_624491ae9ad13aa3c551d176e1807b7e
#
_entry.id   624491ae9ad13aa3c551d176e1807b7e
#
_cell.length_a   1.000
_cell.length_b   1.000
_cell.length_c   1.000
_cell.angle_alpha   90.00
_cell.angle_beta   90.00
_cell.angle_gamma   90.00
#
_symmetry.space_group_name_H-M   'P 1'
#
loop_
_entity.id
_entity.type
_entity.pdbx_description
1 polymer ?
#
loop_
_entity_poly.entity_id
_entity_poly.type
_entity_poly.pdbx_seq_one_letter_code
_entity_poly.pdbx_strand_id
1 'polypeptide(L)'
;MLFRSEKTSRLYTDLSYITARDEIGEEALQVFQALMLGETVDHMSVLLVAPHCLQDKLIDMIDGEISKAKAGQKGLIRLKMNSLTDKMLIDKLVEASQAGVQVEMIVRGICCLRGGVPGLTDNVHIISIVGRFLEHSRIYIFGDGDAARYYIASADWMTRNTLRRVEVATPILQDDV
;
A
#
# COMPACT_ATOMS: atom_id res chain seq x y z
N MET A 1 4.85 7.68 -16.34
CA MET A 1 5.17 8.87 -15.52
C MET A 1 4.28 10.02 -15.99
N LEU A 2 3.34 10.46 -15.19
CA LEU A 2 2.57 11.67 -15.49
C LEU A 2 3.48 12.88 -15.31
N PHE A 3 3.84 13.53 -16.40
CA PHE A 3 4.53 14.81 -16.34
C PHE A 3 3.57 15.82 -15.69
N ARG A 4 3.90 16.22 -14.48
CA ARG A 4 3.16 17.28 -13.79
C ARG A 4 3.52 18.61 -14.40
N SER A 5 2.54 19.43 -14.73
CA SER A 5 2.81 20.83 -15.09
C SER A 5 3.35 21.59 -13.87
N GLU A 6 4.08 22.65 -14.07
CA GLU A 6 4.58 23.52 -13.00
C GLU A 6 3.45 23.97 -12.05
N LYS A 7 2.25 24.23 -12.59
CA LYS A 7 1.07 24.62 -11.80
C LYS A 7 0.57 23.49 -10.89
N THR A 8 0.55 22.25 -11.40
CA THR A 8 0.05 21.10 -10.63
C THR A 8 1.07 20.61 -9.61
N SER A 9 2.38 20.70 -9.90
CA SER A 9 3.43 20.28 -8.98
C SER A 9 3.41 21.06 -7.65
N ARG A 10 2.96 22.30 -7.65
CA ARG A 10 2.85 23.13 -6.44
C ARG A 10 1.73 22.72 -5.48
N LEU A 11 0.80 21.88 -5.95
CA LEU A 11 -0.33 21.42 -5.15
C LEU A 11 -0.09 20.05 -4.52
N TYR A 12 0.80 19.25 -5.11
CA TYR A 12 1.04 17.88 -4.67
C TYR A 12 2.03 17.82 -3.53
N THR A 13 1.70 17.05 -2.50
CA THR A 13 2.65 16.58 -1.51
C THR A 13 2.96 15.12 -1.80
N ASP A 14 4.21 14.82 -2.07
CA ASP A 14 4.69 13.47 -2.37
C ASP A 14 5.94 13.15 -1.56
N LEU A 15 6.26 11.87 -1.51
CA LEU A 15 7.50 11.35 -0.98
C LEU A 15 8.40 10.90 -2.12
N SER A 16 9.69 11.09 -1.96
CA SER A 16 10.73 10.53 -2.83
C SER A 16 11.66 9.69 -1.98
N TYR A 17 11.92 8.47 -2.44
CA TYR A 17 12.87 7.58 -1.81
C TYR A 17 14.07 7.41 -2.73
N ILE A 18 15.26 7.63 -2.18
CA ILE A 18 16.54 7.49 -2.88
C ILE A 18 17.32 6.42 -2.13
N THR A 19 17.69 5.35 -2.82
CA THR A 19 18.42 4.23 -2.23
C THR A 19 19.49 3.72 -3.19
N ALA A 20 20.55 3.16 -2.64
CA ALA A 20 21.61 2.47 -3.38
C ALA A 20 21.68 0.98 -3.02
N ARG A 21 20.61 0.43 -2.43
CA ARG A 21 20.55 -1.00 -2.09
C ARG A 21 20.45 -1.85 -3.33
N ASP A 22 21.35 -2.80 -3.47
CA ASP A 22 21.47 -3.67 -4.63
C ASP A 22 20.18 -4.46 -4.88
N GLU A 23 19.56 -5.02 -3.83
CA GLU A 23 18.33 -5.81 -3.93
C GLU A 23 17.14 -5.01 -4.51
N ILE A 24 17.06 -3.72 -4.21
CA ILE A 24 16.03 -2.84 -4.80
C ILE A 24 16.43 -2.45 -6.23
N GLY A 25 17.70 -2.15 -6.45
CA GLY A 25 18.23 -1.73 -7.74
C GLY A 25 18.10 -2.83 -8.80
N GLU A 26 18.43 -4.06 -8.45
CA GLU A 26 18.34 -5.22 -9.35
C GLU A 26 16.89 -5.50 -9.76
N GLU A 27 15.93 -5.49 -8.81
CA GLU A 27 14.52 -5.69 -9.14
C GLU A 27 13.94 -4.50 -9.93
N ALA A 28 14.36 -3.27 -9.62
CA ALA A 28 13.95 -2.10 -10.39
C ALA A 28 14.45 -2.20 -11.86
N LEU A 29 15.68 -2.68 -12.07
CA LEU A 29 16.21 -2.92 -13.41
C LEU A 29 15.33 -3.94 -14.18
N GLN A 30 14.93 -5.03 -13.55
CA GLN A 30 14.04 -6.04 -14.15
C GLN A 30 12.69 -5.42 -14.55
N VAL A 31 12.10 -4.58 -13.70
CA VAL A 31 10.85 -3.85 -14.02
C VAL A 31 11.05 -2.97 -15.24
N PHE A 32 12.14 -2.20 -15.32
CA PHE A 32 12.41 -1.34 -16.47
C PHE A 32 12.66 -2.15 -17.75
N GLN A 33 13.37 -3.28 -17.67
CA GLN A 33 13.61 -4.16 -18.83
C GLN A 33 12.28 -4.75 -19.35
N ALA A 34 11.43 -5.25 -18.48
CA ALA A 34 10.11 -5.75 -18.86
C ALA A 34 9.26 -4.67 -19.53
N LEU A 35 9.23 -3.45 -18.96
CA LEU A 35 8.51 -2.32 -19.55
C LEU A 35 9.02 -1.94 -20.95
N MET A 36 10.34 -2.00 -21.19
CA MET A 36 10.92 -1.73 -22.50
C MET A 36 10.48 -2.76 -23.55
N LEU A 37 10.23 -4.00 -23.13
CA LEU A 37 9.75 -5.08 -24.00
C LEU A 37 8.22 -5.12 -24.12
N GLY A 38 7.50 -4.27 -23.39
CA GLY A 38 6.03 -4.29 -23.32
C GLY A 38 5.50 -5.47 -22.50
N GLU A 39 6.34 -6.02 -21.63
CA GLU A 39 6.04 -7.14 -20.74
C GLU A 39 5.79 -6.66 -19.30
N THR A 40 5.37 -7.58 -18.45
CA THR A 40 5.19 -7.38 -17.00
C THR A 40 6.04 -8.38 -16.23
N VAL A 41 6.31 -8.10 -14.97
CA VAL A 41 7.07 -9.01 -14.10
C VAL A 41 6.12 -9.82 -13.21
N ASP A 42 6.33 -11.14 -13.16
CA ASP A 42 5.44 -12.05 -12.44
C ASP A 42 5.86 -12.28 -10.99
N HIS A 43 7.16 -12.22 -10.72
CA HIS A 43 7.70 -12.49 -9.39
C HIS A 43 8.78 -11.48 -9.01
N MET A 44 8.61 -10.86 -7.84
CA MET A 44 9.57 -9.99 -7.18
C MET A 44 9.71 -10.40 -5.73
N SER A 45 10.90 -10.32 -5.16
CA SER A 45 11.16 -10.69 -3.77
C SER A 45 10.99 -9.49 -2.84
N VAL A 46 11.45 -8.33 -3.29
CA VAL A 46 11.57 -7.08 -2.52
C VAL A 46 10.49 -6.08 -2.93
N LEU A 47 10.39 -5.76 -4.21
CA LEU A 47 9.38 -4.86 -4.73
C LEU A 47 8.01 -5.54 -4.85
N LEU A 48 6.95 -4.77 -4.59
CA LEU A 48 5.59 -5.21 -4.87
C LEU A 48 5.15 -4.56 -6.19
N VAL A 49 5.02 -5.36 -7.24
CA VAL A 49 4.76 -4.85 -8.59
C VAL A 49 3.40 -5.33 -9.10
N ALA A 50 2.55 -4.39 -9.51
CA ALA A 50 1.34 -4.70 -10.23
C ALA A 50 1.64 -4.85 -11.75
N PRO A 51 0.84 -5.65 -12.49
CA PRO A 51 -0.42 -6.27 -12.09
C PRO A 51 -0.32 -7.62 -11.38
N HIS A 52 0.84 -8.29 -11.37
CA HIS A 52 0.88 -9.72 -11.04
C HIS A 52 1.16 -10.04 -9.56
N CYS A 53 1.98 -9.26 -8.86
CA CYS A 53 2.35 -9.65 -7.49
C CYS A 53 1.95 -8.67 -6.39
N LEU A 54 1.58 -7.43 -6.71
CA LEU A 54 1.25 -6.42 -5.69
C LEU A 54 0.08 -6.85 -4.82
N GLN A 55 -1.04 -7.26 -5.41
CA GLN A 55 -2.26 -7.58 -4.67
C GLN A 55 -2.07 -8.79 -3.77
N ASP A 56 -1.49 -9.88 -4.30
CA ASP A 56 -1.27 -11.12 -3.54
C ASP A 56 -0.35 -10.88 -2.35
N LYS A 57 0.75 -10.14 -2.56
CA LYS A 57 1.66 -9.79 -1.47
C LYS A 57 1.03 -8.89 -0.40
N LEU A 58 0.13 -7.98 -0.79
CA LEU A 58 -0.63 -7.20 0.18
C LEU A 58 -1.57 -8.09 1.00
N ILE A 59 -2.23 -9.07 0.35
CA ILE A 59 -3.07 -10.06 1.02
C ILE A 59 -2.24 -10.89 2.01
N ASP A 60 -1.08 -11.40 1.60
CA ASP A 60 -0.17 -12.16 2.47
C ASP A 60 0.26 -11.35 3.71
N MET A 61 0.54 -10.05 3.53
CA MET A 61 0.90 -9.17 4.65
C MET A 61 -0.26 -8.95 5.62
N ILE A 62 -1.48 -8.79 5.10
CA ILE A 62 -2.69 -8.69 5.94
C ILE A 62 -2.93 -10.01 6.68
N ASP A 63 -2.77 -11.18 6.00
CA ASP A 63 -2.88 -12.49 6.61
C ASP A 63 -1.82 -12.72 7.71
N GLY A 64 -0.64 -12.16 7.55
CA GLY A 64 0.37 -12.13 8.60
C GLY A 64 -0.12 -11.40 9.86
N GLU A 65 -0.75 -10.24 9.72
CA GLU A 65 -1.30 -9.49 10.86
C GLU A 65 -2.53 -10.20 11.47
N ILE A 66 -3.37 -10.83 10.65
CA ILE A 66 -4.48 -11.69 11.11
C ILE A 66 -3.95 -12.84 11.96
N SER A 67 -2.88 -13.49 11.50
CA SER A 67 -2.26 -14.61 12.22
C SER A 67 -1.69 -14.19 13.57
N LYS A 68 -1.06 -13.02 13.66
CA LYS A 68 -0.61 -12.42 14.93
C LYS A 68 -1.78 -12.19 15.88
N ALA A 69 -2.86 -11.56 15.40
CA ALA A 69 -4.03 -11.27 16.22
C ALA A 69 -4.68 -12.58 16.75
N LYS A 70 -4.83 -13.59 15.90
CA LYS A 70 -5.33 -14.92 16.30
C LYS A 70 -4.42 -15.62 17.32
N ALA A 71 -3.13 -15.33 17.32
CA ALA A 71 -2.16 -15.82 18.32
C ALA A 71 -2.11 -14.97 19.62
N GLY A 72 -3.02 -14.01 19.78
CA GLY A 72 -3.07 -13.12 20.94
C GLY A 72 -2.01 -12.01 20.94
N GLN A 73 -1.35 -11.79 19.81
CA GLN A 73 -0.40 -10.69 19.62
C GLN A 73 -1.10 -9.48 18.99
N LYS A 74 -0.48 -8.32 19.07
CA LYS A 74 -1.01 -7.10 18.44
C LYS A 74 -0.84 -7.19 16.92
N GLY A 75 -1.96 -7.23 16.19
CA GLY A 75 -2.01 -7.01 14.75
C GLY A 75 -2.30 -5.54 14.46
N LEU A 76 -1.53 -4.92 13.56
CA LEU A 76 -1.67 -3.50 13.22
C LEU A 76 -1.40 -3.26 11.74
N ILE A 77 -2.33 -2.55 11.09
CA ILE A 77 -2.22 -2.11 9.70
C ILE A 77 -2.48 -0.62 9.64
N ARG A 78 -1.57 0.14 9.04
CA ARG A 78 -1.74 1.57 8.78
C ARG A 78 -1.60 1.86 7.31
N LEU A 79 -2.58 2.54 6.73
CA LEU A 79 -2.61 2.80 5.29
C LEU A 79 -2.91 4.27 5.01
N LYS A 80 -2.14 4.87 4.11
CA LYS A 80 -2.47 6.15 3.50
C LYS A 80 -2.56 5.98 1.99
N MET A 81 -3.67 6.41 1.39
CA MET A 81 -3.89 6.34 -0.05
C MET A 81 -4.92 7.37 -0.51
N ASN A 82 -5.05 7.54 -1.84
CA ASN A 82 -6.08 8.45 -2.35
C ASN A 82 -7.43 7.77 -2.51
N SER A 83 -7.45 6.49 -2.88
CA SER A 83 -8.71 5.77 -3.13
C SER A 83 -8.63 4.29 -2.73
N LEU A 84 -9.73 3.78 -2.18
CA LEU A 84 -9.91 2.38 -1.79
C LEU A 84 -11.20 1.85 -2.44
N THR A 85 -11.08 1.03 -3.49
CA THR A 85 -12.21 0.43 -4.22
C THR A 85 -11.96 -1.01 -4.64
N ASP A 86 -10.79 -1.58 -4.33
CA ASP A 86 -10.48 -2.98 -4.62
C ASP A 86 -11.24 -3.89 -3.67
N LYS A 87 -12.16 -4.69 -4.24
CA LYS A 87 -13.05 -5.54 -3.44
C LYS A 87 -12.30 -6.60 -2.64
N MET A 88 -11.30 -7.25 -3.24
CA MET A 88 -10.54 -8.30 -2.53
C MET A 88 -9.78 -7.75 -1.33
N LEU A 89 -9.13 -6.59 -1.50
CA LEU A 89 -8.41 -5.94 -0.41
C LEU A 89 -9.37 -5.41 0.66
N ILE A 90 -10.55 -4.90 0.27
CA ILE A 90 -11.59 -4.47 1.22
C ILE A 90 -12.10 -5.67 2.03
N ASP A 91 -12.45 -6.78 1.38
CA ASP A 91 -12.93 -7.99 2.06
C ASP A 91 -11.86 -8.51 3.05
N LYS A 92 -10.59 -8.45 2.65
CA LYS A 92 -9.46 -8.87 3.50
C LYS A 92 -9.26 -7.93 4.71
N LEU A 93 -9.47 -6.63 4.57
CA LEU A 93 -9.45 -5.68 5.70
C LEU A 93 -10.62 -5.91 6.67
N VAL A 94 -11.79 -6.30 6.16
CA VAL A 94 -12.93 -6.70 7.02
C VAL A 94 -12.57 -7.96 7.81
N GLU A 95 -12.00 -8.97 7.17
CA GLU A 95 -11.52 -10.19 7.85
C GLU A 95 -10.47 -9.85 8.92
N ALA A 96 -9.53 -8.96 8.62
CA ALA A 96 -8.53 -8.49 9.57
C ALA A 96 -9.17 -7.84 10.81
N SER A 97 -10.15 -6.95 10.60
CA SER A 97 -10.89 -6.33 11.69
C SER A 97 -11.62 -7.36 12.57
N GLN A 98 -12.28 -8.33 11.94
CA GLN A 98 -12.99 -9.41 12.65
C GLN A 98 -12.04 -10.32 13.43
N ALA A 99 -10.81 -10.46 12.98
CA ALA A 99 -9.76 -11.20 13.69
C ALA A 99 -9.10 -10.39 14.85
N GLY A 100 -9.47 -9.11 15.02
CA GLY A 100 -8.93 -8.25 16.07
C GLY A 100 -7.75 -7.37 15.66
N VAL A 101 -7.39 -7.34 14.37
CA VAL A 101 -6.34 -6.45 13.85
C VAL A 101 -6.84 -5.00 13.89
N GLN A 102 -6.04 -4.10 14.42
CA GLN A 102 -6.30 -2.66 14.35
C GLN A 102 -5.93 -2.14 12.95
N VAL A 103 -6.88 -1.47 12.30
CA VAL A 103 -6.70 -0.91 10.95
C VAL A 103 -6.94 0.60 11.00
N GLU A 104 -5.88 1.36 10.79
CA GLU A 104 -5.91 2.83 10.77
C GLU A 104 -5.68 3.31 9.34
N MET A 105 -6.58 4.12 8.80
CA MET A 105 -6.51 4.52 7.40
C MET A 105 -6.70 6.02 7.21
N ILE A 106 -5.93 6.57 6.28
CA ILE A 106 -6.13 7.90 5.71
C ILE A 106 -6.50 7.71 4.24
N VAL A 107 -7.76 7.92 3.89
CA VAL A 107 -8.23 7.82 2.50
C VAL A 107 -8.76 9.17 2.07
N ARG A 108 -8.05 9.82 1.14
CA ARG A 108 -8.35 11.19 0.73
C ARG A 108 -9.62 11.33 -0.10
N GLY A 109 -9.88 10.39 -0.99
CA GLY A 109 -10.97 10.44 -1.97
C GLY A 109 -11.98 9.30 -1.79
N ILE A 110 -12.18 8.52 -2.86
CA ILE A 110 -13.18 7.44 -2.88
C ILE A 110 -12.80 6.33 -1.91
N CYS A 111 -13.68 6.03 -0.98
CA CYS A 111 -13.53 4.93 -0.03
C CYS A 111 -14.78 4.07 -0.02
N CYS A 112 -14.65 2.81 -0.45
CA CYS A 112 -15.74 1.83 -0.46
C CYS A 112 -15.77 0.96 0.81
N LEU A 113 -14.98 1.30 1.83
CA LEU A 113 -15.01 0.67 3.16
C LEU A 113 -15.54 1.67 4.18
N ARG A 114 -16.46 1.23 5.03
CA ARG A 114 -16.94 1.99 6.18
C ARG A 114 -16.34 1.42 7.47
N GLY A 115 -15.65 2.25 8.23
CA GLY A 115 -15.15 1.87 9.54
C GLY A 115 -16.22 1.94 10.64
N GLY A 116 -16.00 1.19 11.74
CA GLY A 116 -16.86 1.20 12.92
C GLY A 116 -18.23 0.56 12.73
N VAL A 117 -18.38 -0.37 11.76
CA VAL A 117 -19.62 -1.15 11.59
C VAL A 117 -19.59 -2.35 12.53
N PRO A 118 -20.56 -2.46 13.51
CA PRO A 118 -20.56 -3.52 14.50
C PRO A 118 -20.50 -4.94 13.88
N GLY A 119 -19.61 -5.77 14.38
CA GLY A 119 -19.40 -7.15 13.95
C GLY A 119 -18.64 -7.31 12.63
N LEU A 120 -18.32 -6.21 11.94
CA LEU A 120 -17.60 -6.24 10.66
C LEU A 120 -16.30 -5.45 10.71
N THR A 121 -16.39 -4.15 11.01
CA THR A 121 -15.27 -3.22 10.93
C THR A 121 -15.07 -2.44 12.23
N ASP A 122 -15.35 -3.09 13.38
CA ASP A 122 -15.20 -2.48 14.71
C ASP A 122 -13.80 -1.91 14.95
N ASN A 123 -12.78 -2.57 14.38
CA ASN A 123 -11.38 -2.22 14.55
C ASN A 123 -10.82 -1.41 13.36
N VAL A 124 -11.68 -0.92 12.46
CA VAL A 124 -11.28 -0.09 11.33
C VAL A 124 -11.59 1.37 11.61
N HIS A 125 -10.55 2.20 11.65
CA HIS A 125 -10.65 3.65 11.77
C HIS A 125 -10.20 4.32 10.49
N ILE A 126 -11.08 5.13 9.89
CA ILE A 126 -10.81 5.81 8.61
C ILE A 126 -11.01 7.30 8.77
N ILE A 127 -10.00 8.08 8.40
CA ILE A 127 -10.09 9.54 8.30
C ILE A 127 -9.76 9.99 6.87
N SER A 128 -10.12 11.24 6.55
CA SER A 128 -9.72 11.88 5.30
C SER A 128 -8.98 13.17 5.58
N ILE A 129 -7.98 13.47 4.76
CA ILE A 129 -7.24 14.73 4.80
C ILE A 129 -7.52 15.47 3.49
N VAL A 130 -8.26 16.57 3.57
CA VAL A 130 -8.55 17.46 2.44
C VAL A 130 -8.20 18.88 2.86
N GLY A 131 -7.33 19.52 2.12
CA GLY A 131 -6.88 20.89 2.43
C GLY A 131 -6.31 21.60 1.20
N ARG A 132 -5.46 22.58 1.45
CA ARG A 132 -4.82 23.39 0.41
C ARG A 132 -3.96 22.56 -0.54
N PHE A 133 -3.28 21.53 0.00
CA PHE A 133 -2.41 20.66 -0.76
C PHE A 133 -3.11 19.35 -1.08
N LEU A 134 -2.69 18.73 -2.17
CA LEU A 134 -3.13 17.41 -2.58
C LEU A 134 -2.23 16.35 -1.93
N GLU A 135 -2.72 15.75 -0.87
CA GLU A 135 -2.05 14.70 -0.10
C GLU A 135 -1.94 13.40 -0.91
N HIS A 136 -0.98 13.34 -1.84
CA HIS A 136 -0.93 12.33 -2.89
C HIS A 136 -0.08 11.10 -2.54
N SER A 137 0.73 11.16 -1.49
CA SER A 137 1.57 10.03 -1.06
C SER A 137 0.75 8.79 -0.68
N ARG A 138 1.25 7.60 -1.02
CA ARG A 138 0.70 6.32 -0.57
C ARG A 138 1.73 5.64 0.29
N ILE A 139 1.28 5.23 1.47
CA ILE A 139 2.11 4.59 2.49
C ILE A 139 1.35 3.38 3.02
N TYR A 140 2.04 2.24 3.11
CA TYR A 140 1.51 1.03 3.72
C TYR A 140 2.44 0.60 4.84
N ILE A 141 1.88 0.30 6.00
CA ILE A 141 2.63 -0.14 7.18
C ILE A 141 1.92 -1.38 7.74
N PHE A 142 2.67 -2.46 7.90
CA PHE A 142 2.19 -3.71 8.48
C PHE A 142 3.05 -4.07 9.70
N GLY A 143 2.39 -4.23 10.85
CA GLY A 143 3.04 -4.49 12.12
C GLY A 143 3.30 -3.24 12.95
N ASP A 144 4.01 -3.42 14.07
CA ASP A 144 4.31 -2.39 15.06
C ASP A 144 5.77 -2.53 15.54
N GLY A 145 6.35 -1.43 16.04
CA GLY A 145 7.73 -1.38 16.54
C GLY A 145 8.76 -1.80 15.50
N ASP A 146 9.83 -2.45 15.94
CA ASP A 146 10.96 -2.86 15.09
C ASP A 146 10.63 -3.92 14.05
N ALA A 147 9.50 -4.62 14.21
CA ALA A 147 9.02 -5.62 13.25
C ALA A 147 8.09 -5.03 12.18
N ALA A 148 7.82 -3.73 12.22
CA ALA A 148 6.96 -3.07 11.25
C ALA A 148 7.62 -3.00 9.87
N ARG A 149 6.83 -3.27 8.82
CA ARG A 149 7.26 -3.14 7.43
C ARG A 149 6.62 -1.92 6.82
N TYR A 150 7.44 -1.05 6.28
CA TYR A 150 7.03 0.24 5.69
C TYR A 150 7.20 0.19 4.18
N TYR A 151 6.21 0.70 3.47
CA TYR A 151 6.25 0.82 2.01
C TYR A 151 5.79 2.21 1.58
N ILE A 152 6.46 2.78 0.59
CA ILE A 152 5.92 3.87 -0.22
C ILE A 152 5.50 3.33 -1.58
N ALA A 153 4.38 3.81 -2.11
CA ALA A 153 3.79 3.21 -3.30
C ALA A 153 3.27 4.24 -4.31
N SER A 154 3.20 3.81 -5.56
CA SER A 154 2.47 4.53 -6.60
C SER A 154 1.00 4.13 -6.68
N ALA A 155 0.64 2.96 -6.16
CA ALA A 155 -0.71 2.38 -6.24
C ALA A 155 -1.67 2.94 -5.20
N ASP A 156 -2.88 3.27 -5.62
CA ASP A 156 -4.06 3.24 -4.77
C ASP A 156 -4.63 1.80 -4.74
N TRP A 157 -5.39 1.45 -3.73
CA TRP A 157 -6.06 0.14 -3.67
C TRP A 157 -7.35 0.16 -4.49
N MET A 158 -7.15 0.24 -5.80
CA MET A 158 -8.18 0.19 -6.82
C MET A 158 -7.88 -0.95 -7.77
N THR A 159 -8.88 -1.72 -8.18
CA THR A 159 -8.74 -2.88 -9.08
C THR A 159 -7.94 -2.55 -10.35
N ARG A 160 -8.11 -1.35 -10.91
CA ARG A 160 -7.31 -0.92 -12.07
C ARG A 160 -5.82 -0.74 -11.76
N ASN A 161 -5.47 -0.35 -10.54
CA ASN A 161 -4.09 -0.15 -10.12
C ASN A 161 -3.44 -1.49 -9.75
N THR A 162 -4.17 -2.34 -9.04
CA THR A 162 -3.66 -3.61 -8.55
C THR A 162 -3.54 -4.69 -9.64
N LEU A 163 -4.43 -4.65 -10.67
CA LEU A 163 -4.56 -5.73 -11.67
C LEU A 163 -4.35 -5.30 -13.13
N ARG A 164 -4.24 -4.01 -13.45
CA ARG A 164 -4.21 -3.56 -14.86
C ARG A 164 -3.14 -2.53 -15.19
N ARG A 165 -2.55 -1.89 -14.20
CA ARG A 165 -1.48 -0.91 -14.39
C ARG A 165 -0.18 -1.44 -13.87
N VAL A 166 0.92 -0.91 -14.37
CA VAL A 166 2.21 -1.11 -13.73
C VAL A 166 2.31 -0.09 -12.61
N GLU A 167 2.31 -0.60 -11.39
CA GLU A 167 2.45 0.17 -10.16
C GLU A 167 3.49 -0.53 -9.29
N VAL A 168 4.18 0.22 -8.45
CA VAL A 168 5.23 -0.31 -7.58
C VAL A 168 5.03 0.18 -6.16
N ALA A 169 5.22 -0.72 -5.19
CA ALA A 169 5.45 -0.36 -3.80
C ALA A 169 6.86 -0.83 -3.39
N THR A 170 7.63 0.10 -2.85
CA THR A 170 9.03 -0.11 -2.45
C THR A 170 9.09 -0.16 -0.93
N PRO A 171 9.73 -1.19 -0.35
CA PRO A 171 9.97 -1.22 1.09
C PRO A 171 10.97 -0.13 1.50
N ILE A 172 10.75 0.46 2.68
CA ILE A 172 11.74 1.27 3.37
C ILE A 172 12.46 0.33 4.34
N LEU A 173 13.71 0.05 4.08
CA LEU A 173 14.50 -0.86 4.90
C LEU A 173 15.07 -0.14 6.12
N GLN A 174 15.15 -0.84 7.25
CA GLN A 174 15.41 -0.24 8.58
C GLN A 174 16.69 0.58 8.68
N ASP A 175 17.71 0.23 7.89
CA ASP A 175 18.99 0.97 7.89
C ASP A 175 18.91 2.30 7.11
N ASP A 176 17.75 2.61 6.55
CA ASP A 176 17.52 3.81 5.73
C ASP A 176 16.70 4.89 6.49
N VAL A 177 16.39 4.65 7.79
CA VAL A 177 15.55 5.53 8.63
C VAL A 177 16.37 6.16 9.75
#